data_99d01454b69ff3ed66363b9776ca286d
#
_entry.id   99d01454b69ff3ed66363b9776ca286d
#
_cell.length_a   1.000
_cell.length_b   1.000
_cell.length_c   1.000
_cell.angle_alpha   90.00
_cell.angle_beta   90.00
_cell.angle_gamma   90.00
#
_symmetry.space_group_name_H-M   'P 1'
#
loop_
_entity.id
_entity.type
_entity.pdbx_description
1 polymer ?
#
loop_
_entity_poly.entity_id
_entity_poly.type
_entity_poly.pdbx_seq_one_letter_code
_entity_poly.pdbx_strand_id
1 'polypeptide(L)'
;GKTAVAELLAQRIASGEVPESLQGLRLVALDLGALIAGAKFRGQFEERLRSVLKEVREAEGQGAGVILFIDELHNVVGPERSSSDAGSILKPALARGDLRCIGATTPEEFSRTVEKDPALNRRFQQVLIKEPGLEESTLILRGLKERYELHHGVAITDGAVVAAARLADRYIADRCLPDSAIDLIDEAAAQLRME
;
A
#
# COMPACT_ATOMS: atom_id res chain seq x y z
N GLY A 1 -4.42 -0.37 -6.61
CA GLY A 1 -3.11 -0.55 -7.26
C GLY A 1 -1.90 -0.03 -6.49
N LYS A 2 -2.06 0.87 -5.49
CA LYS A 2 -0.91 1.48 -4.77
C LYS A 2 -0.05 0.44 -4.04
N THR A 3 -0.67 -0.42 -3.27
CA THR A 3 0.02 -1.49 -2.51
C THR A 3 0.70 -2.49 -3.44
N ALA A 4 0.04 -2.87 -4.54
CA ALA A 4 0.59 -3.77 -5.55
C ALA A 4 1.89 -3.24 -6.19
N VAL A 5 2.01 -1.92 -6.40
CA VAL A 5 3.24 -1.29 -6.90
C VAL A 5 4.38 -1.43 -5.88
N ALA A 6 4.11 -1.25 -4.59
CA ALA A 6 5.10 -1.45 -3.54
C ALA A 6 5.53 -2.92 -3.43
N GLU A 7 4.59 -3.85 -3.52
CA GLU A 7 4.88 -5.29 -3.54
C GLU A 7 5.73 -5.69 -4.75
N LEU A 8 5.42 -5.17 -5.94
CA LEU A 8 6.21 -5.40 -7.14
C LEU A 8 7.63 -4.84 -7.00
N LEU A 9 7.78 -3.67 -6.40
CA LEU A 9 9.11 -3.12 -6.10
C LEU A 9 9.90 -4.03 -5.17
N ALA A 10 9.26 -4.53 -4.10
CA ALA A 10 9.90 -5.47 -3.17
C ALA A 10 10.37 -6.75 -3.89
N GLN A 11 9.55 -7.31 -4.79
CA GLN A 11 9.91 -8.47 -5.59
C GLN A 11 11.10 -8.18 -6.52
N ARG A 12 11.11 -7.03 -7.19
CA ARG A 12 12.23 -6.63 -8.06
C ARG A 12 13.52 -6.37 -7.28
N ILE A 13 13.43 -5.84 -6.08
CA ILE A 13 14.61 -5.71 -5.20
C ILE A 13 15.14 -7.10 -4.84
N ALA A 14 14.27 -8.04 -4.48
CA ALA A 14 14.64 -9.40 -4.13
C ALA A 14 15.24 -10.18 -5.29
N SER A 15 14.76 -9.97 -6.53
CA SER A 15 15.32 -10.57 -7.75
C SER A 15 16.55 -9.85 -8.30
N GLY A 16 16.93 -8.71 -7.73
CA GLY A 16 18.05 -7.89 -8.20
C GLY A 16 17.74 -7.06 -9.47
N GLU A 17 16.50 -7.02 -9.91
CA GLU A 17 16.03 -6.29 -11.10
C GLU A 17 15.79 -4.81 -10.83
N VAL A 18 16.71 -4.18 -10.12
CA VAL A 18 16.66 -2.78 -9.73
C VAL A 18 18.02 -2.11 -9.92
N PRO A 19 18.07 -0.76 -10.02
CA PRO A 19 19.32 -0.03 -10.02
C PRO A 19 20.18 -0.36 -8.79
N GLU A 20 21.49 -0.24 -8.94
CA GLU A 20 22.47 -0.56 -7.89
C GLU A 20 22.17 0.12 -6.55
N SER A 21 21.65 1.36 -6.60
CA SER A 21 21.26 2.14 -5.41
C SER A 21 20.09 1.53 -4.60
N LEU A 22 19.36 0.58 -5.18
CA LEU A 22 18.24 -0.11 -4.54
C LEU A 22 18.54 -1.59 -4.25
N GLN A 23 19.67 -2.11 -4.74
CA GLN A 23 20.05 -3.49 -4.48
C GLN A 23 20.34 -3.73 -2.99
N GLY A 24 19.91 -4.89 -2.51
CA GLY A 24 20.11 -5.26 -1.10
C GLY A 24 19.22 -4.53 -0.10
N LEU A 25 18.40 -3.56 -0.54
CA LEU A 25 17.42 -2.92 0.34
C LEU A 25 16.29 -3.88 0.70
N ARG A 26 15.65 -3.63 1.83
CA ARG A 26 14.44 -4.35 2.26
C ARG A 26 13.27 -3.38 2.29
N LEU A 27 12.14 -3.75 1.68
CA LEU A 27 10.89 -3.01 1.81
C LEU A 27 10.08 -3.61 2.96
N VAL A 28 9.75 -2.79 3.93
CA VAL A 28 9.03 -3.20 5.15
C VAL A 28 7.77 -2.35 5.29
N ALA A 29 6.62 -3.00 5.35
CA ALA A 29 5.35 -2.33 5.62
C ALA A 29 5.26 -1.98 7.11
N LEU A 30 5.00 -0.71 7.42
CA LEU A 30 4.75 -0.24 8.77
C LEU A 30 3.24 -0.31 9.07
N ASP A 31 2.85 -1.35 9.79
CA ASP A 31 1.47 -1.53 10.25
C ASP A 31 1.26 -0.83 11.60
N LEU A 32 0.75 0.39 11.53
CA LEU A 32 0.43 1.19 12.72
C LEU A 32 -0.73 0.61 13.51
N GLY A 33 -1.69 -0.06 12.84
CA GLY A 33 -2.81 -0.74 13.49
C GLY A 33 -2.34 -1.87 14.39
N ALA A 34 -1.42 -2.70 13.90
CA ALA A 34 -0.82 -3.78 14.68
C ALA A 34 0.01 -3.25 15.87
N LEU A 35 0.73 -2.13 15.69
CA LEU A 35 1.46 -1.49 16.79
C LEU A 35 0.53 -0.99 17.90
N ILE A 36 -0.61 -0.40 17.53
CA ILE A 36 -1.63 0.09 18.47
C ILE A 36 -2.30 -1.09 19.18
N ALA A 37 -2.75 -2.10 18.43
CA ALA A 37 -3.43 -3.27 18.99
C ALA A 37 -2.59 -4.04 20.01
N GLY A 38 -1.27 -4.06 19.83
CA GLY A 38 -0.33 -4.69 20.75
C GLY A 38 0.07 -3.83 21.96
N ALA A 39 -0.41 -2.59 22.07
CA ALA A 39 -0.08 -1.67 23.16
C ALA A 39 -1.22 -1.61 24.19
N LYS A 40 -0.89 -1.74 25.47
CA LYS A 40 -1.89 -1.63 26.57
C LYS A 40 -2.21 -0.19 26.94
N PHE A 41 -1.30 0.73 26.63
CA PHE A 41 -1.42 2.18 26.92
C PHE A 41 -0.58 2.98 25.92
N ARG A 42 -0.90 4.26 25.79
CA ARG A 42 -0.32 5.21 24.83
C ARG A 42 1.21 5.23 24.80
N GLY A 43 1.86 5.32 25.94
CA GLY A 43 3.32 5.36 26.03
C GLY A 43 4.02 4.11 25.47
N GLN A 44 3.38 2.95 25.57
CA GLN A 44 3.91 1.70 25.03
C GLN A 44 3.88 1.69 23.48
N PHE A 45 2.85 2.27 22.86
CA PHE A 45 2.79 2.44 21.41
C PHE A 45 3.91 3.38 20.93
N GLU A 46 4.08 4.53 21.59
CA GLU A 46 5.15 5.48 21.25
C GLU A 46 6.54 4.85 21.36
N GLU A 47 6.80 4.11 22.41
CA GLU A 47 8.06 3.42 22.63
C GLU A 47 8.35 2.38 21.54
N ARG A 48 7.34 1.57 21.16
CA ARG A 48 7.46 0.60 20.07
C ARG A 48 7.76 1.26 18.74
N LEU A 49 7.05 2.33 18.41
CA LEU A 49 7.27 3.05 17.15
C LEU A 49 8.69 3.66 17.13
N ARG A 50 9.15 4.24 18.23
CA ARG A 50 10.53 4.76 18.34
C ARG A 50 11.57 3.65 18.20
N SER A 51 11.31 2.46 18.76
CA SER A 51 12.18 1.30 18.63
C SER A 51 12.30 0.85 17.17
N VAL A 52 11.17 0.72 16.45
CA VAL A 52 11.17 0.39 15.01
C VAL A 52 11.98 1.39 14.20
N LEU A 53 11.77 2.69 14.42
CA LEU A 53 12.52 3.73 13.71
C LEU A 53 14.02 3.73 14.04
N LYS A 54 14.37 3.37 15.25
CA LYS A 54 15.78 3.20 15.67
C LYS A 54 16.42 2.02 14.94
N GLU A 55 15.76 0.87 14.92
CA GLU A 55 16.23 -0.34 14.21
C GLU A 55 16.43 -0.08 12.71
N VAL A 56 15.50 0.66 12.07
CA VAL A 56 15.62 1.05 10.66
C VAL A 56 16.89 1.88 10.42
N ARG A 57 17.18 2.86 11.28
CA ARG A 57 18.38 3.69 11.16
C ARG A 57 19.67 2.91 11.42
N GLU A 58 19.66 2.02 12.39
CA GLU A 58 20.80 1.16 12.70
C GLU A 58 21.12 0.20 11.54
N ALA A 59 20.06 -0.38 10.92
CA ALA A 59 20.21 -1.22 9.75
C ALA A 59 20.82 -0.45 8.57
N GLU A 60 20.43 0.79 8.34
CA GLU A 60 21.00 1.64 7.30
C GLU A 60 22.49 1.94 7.55
N GLY A 61 22.87 2.20 8.79
CA GLY A 61 24.26 2.40 9.19
C GLY A 61 25.14 1.14 9.02
N GLN A 62 24.54 -0.04 8.97
CA GLN A 62 25.20 -1.32 8.74
C GLN A 62 25.20 -1.78 7.27
N GLY A 63 24.71 -0.94 6.35
CA GLY A 63 24.62 -1.26 4.93
C GLY A 63 23.40 -2.13 4.53
N ALA A 64 22.52 -2.45 5.48
CA ALA A 64 21.25 -3.16 5.25
C ALA A 64 20.10 -2.14 5.18
N GLY A 65 20.06 -1.33 4.14
CA GLY A 65 19.08 -0.26 4.02
C GLY A 65 17.63 -0.76 4.01
N VAL A 66 16.75 -0.01 4.65
CA VAL A 66 15.32 -0.31 4.74
C VAL A 66 14.49 0.80 4.10
N ILE A 67 13.53 0.42 3.27
CA ILE A 67 12.49 1.31 2.76
C ILE A 67 11.21 1.02 3.56
N LEU A 68 10.69 2.00 4.28
CA LEU A 68 9.40 1.88 4.95
C LEU A 68 8.27 2.13 3.96
N PHE A 69 7.30 1.22 3.90
CA PHE A 69 6.03 1.45 3.23
C PHE A 69 4.96 1.80 4.26
N ILE A 70 4.33 2.96 4.09
CA ILE A 70 3.25 3.44 4.95
C ILE A 70 2.01 3.61 4.09
N ASP A 71 1.04 2.72 4.25
CA ASP A 71 -0.25 2.89 3.61
C ASP A 71 -1.07 3.95 4.33
N GLU A 72 -1.95 4.60 3.59
CA GLU A 72 -2.77 5.72 4.09
C GLU A 72 -1.97 6.77 4.89
N LEU A 73 -0.86 7.21 4.32
CA LEU A 73 0.09 8.14 4.95
C LEU A 73 -0.62 9.39 5.53
N HIS A 74 -1.70 9.85 4.91
CA HIS A 74 -2.51 10.97 5.39
C HIS A 74 -3.07 10.76 6.81
N ASN A 75 -3.25 9.52 7.24
CA ASN A 75 -3.69 9.21 8.60
C ASN A 75 -2.65 9.55 9.68
N VAL A 76 -1.41 9.73 9.28
CA VAL A 76 -0.28 9.96 10.20
C VAL A 76 0.22 11.39 10.15
N VAL A 77 0.19 12.02 8.97
CA VAL A 77 0.87 13.31 8.74
C VAL A 77 -0.07 14.51 8.56
N GLY A 78 -1.38 14.27 8.56
CA GLY A 78 -2.38 15.33 8.38
C GLY A 78 -2.35 16.39 9.50
N PRO A 79 -2.73 17.65 9.21
CA PRO A 79 -2.67 18.76 10.15
C PRO A 79 -3.53 18.54 11.40
N GLU A 80 -4.67 17.88 11.25
CA GLU A 80 -5.56 17.54 12.37
C GLU A 80 -5.04 16.36 13.21
N ARG A 81 -4.09 15.59 12.68
CA ARG A 81 -3.51 14.39 13.27
C ARG A 81 -2.03 14.53 13.65
N SER A 82 -1.44 15.72 13.44
CA SER A 82 -0.10 16.01 13.94
C SER A 82 0.00 15.95 15.46
N SER A 83 -1.13 15.97 16.15
CA SER A 83 -1.28 15.69 17.59
C SER A 83 -1.48 14.19 17.89
N SER A 84 -1.62 13.32 16.88
CA SER A 84 -1.63 11.87 17.09
C SER A 84 -0.24 11.41 17.51
N ASP A 85 -0.17 10.38 18.32
CA ASP A 85 1.07 9.85 18.86
C ASP A 85 2.04 9.39 17.75
N ALA A 86 1.49 8.78 16.69
CA ALA A 86 2.26 8.37 15.52
C ALA A 86 2.79 9.58 14.73
N GLY A 87 1.95 10.59 14.51
CA GLY A 87 2.30 11.79 13.74
C GLY A 87 3.42 12.60 14.41
N SER A 88 3.38 12.74 15.73
CA SER A 88 4.40 13.45 16.49
C SER A 88 5.80 12.82 16.39
N ILE A 89 5.86 11.51 16.15
CA ILE A 89 7.11 10.74 16.02
C ILE A 89 7.55 10.62 14.55
N LEU A 90 6.63 10.26 13.65
CA LEU A 90 6.95 10.00 12.24
C LEU A 90 7.21 11.27 11.43
N LYS A 91 6.40 12.31 11.61
CA LYS A 91 6.55 13.54 10.83
C LYS A 91 7.94 14.18 10.96
N PRO A 92 8.54 14.35 12.15
CA PRO A 92 9.90 14.87 12.25
C PRO A 92 10.94 13.95 11.61
N ALA A 93 10.79 12.63 11.70
CA ALA A 93 11.71 11.66 11.10
C ALA A 93 11.66 11.72 9.56
N LEU A 94 10.47 11.81 8.98
CA LEU A 94 10.26 11.94 7.54
C LEU A 94 10.77 13.30 7.04
N ALA A 95 10.50 14.38 7.76
CA ALA A 95 10.92 15.74 7.40
C ALA A 95 12.44 15.92 7.41
N ARG A 96 13.17 15.23 8.29
CA ARG A 96 14.65 15.25 8.29
C ARG A 96 15.26 14.48 7.14
N GLY A 97 14.52 13.52 6.55
CA GLY A 97 15.04 12.65 5.50
C GLY A 97 15.92 11.51 6.03
N ASP A 98 15.79 11.19 7.31
CA ASP A 98 16.52 10.09 7.97
C ASP A 98 15.97 8.71 7.61
N LEU A 99 14.85 8.67 6.88
CA LEU A 99 14.14 7.45 6.53
C LEU A 99 13.84 7.43 5.03
N ARG A 100 14.10 6.29 4.40
CA ARG A 100 13.57 6.00 3.06
C ARG A 100 12.13 5.55 3.23
N CYS A 101 11.19 6.27 2.62
CA CYS A 101 9.77 6.01 2.82
C CYS A 101 9.01 6.05 1.48
N ILE A 102 8.11 5.10 1.31
CA ILE A 102 7.07 5.12 0.30
C ILE A 102 5.75 5.30 1.03
N GLY A 103 5.10 6.43 0.85
CA GLY A 103 3.77 6.69 1.38
C GLY A 103 2.70 6.48 0.32
N ALA A 104 1.65 5.77 0.63
CA ALA A 104 0.48 5.64 -0.23
C ALA A 104 -0.67 6.48 0.32
N THR A 105 -1.36 7.18 -0.58
CA THR A 105 -2.53 8.00 -0.25
C THR A 105 -3.38 8.24 -1.49
N THR A 106 -4.54 8.87 -1.35
CA THR A 106 -5.33 9.35 -2.49
C THR A 106 -4.90 10.75 -2.90
N PRO A 107 -5.13 11.19 -4.16
CA PRO A 107 -4.83 12.56 -4.60
C PRO A 107 -5.51 13.62 -3.73
N GLU A 108 -6.74 13.35 -3.32
CA GLU A 108 -7.53 14.26 -2.50
C GLU A 108 -6.93 14.42 -1.10
N GLU A 109 -6.59 13.32 -0.45
CA GLU A 109 -5.96 13.34 0.87
C GLU A 109 -4.53 13.89 0.81
N PHE A 110 -3.78 13.63 -0.26
CA PHE A 110 -2.48 14.25 -0.50
C PHE A 110 -2.57 15.77 -0.49
N SER A 111 -3.51 16.34 -1.26
CA SER A 111 -3.71 17.80 -1.33
C SER A 111 -4.21 18.41 -0.02
N ARG A 112 -4.89 17.63 0.81
CA ARG A 112 -5.34 18.11 2.13
C ARG A 112 -4.25 18.07 3.20
N THR A 113 -3.27 17.17 3.06
CA THR A 113 -2.31 16.84 4.12
C THR A 113 -0.86 17.15 3.72
N VAL A 114 -0.25 16.26 2.94
CA VAL A 114 1.20 16.31 2.61
C VAL A 114 1.56 17.57 1.82
N GLU A 115 0.75 17.94 0.83
CA GLU A 115 0.99 19.10 -0.03
C GLU A 115 0.99 20.42 0.76
N LYS A 116 0.16 20.51 1.78
CA LYS A 116 0.06 21.71 2.65
C LYS A 116 1.18 21.81 3.67
N ASP A 117 1.94 20.76 3.86
CA ASP A 117 3.08 20.74 4.78
C ASP A 117 4.39 20.96 4.01
N PRO A 118 5.01 22.15 4.07
CA PRO A 118 6.22 22.44 3.29
C PRO A 118 7.41 21.53 3.65
N ALA A 119 7.45 21.01 4.88
CA ALA A 119 8.53 20.13 5.33
C ALA A 119 8.44 18.75 4.69
N LEU A 120 7.22 18.22 4.58
CA LEU A 120 6.95 16.94 3.94
C LEU A 120 6.94 17.04 2.41
N ASN A 121 6.29 18.07 1.87
CA ASN A 121 6.18 18.25 0.41
C ASN A 121 7.55 18.33 -0.27
N ARG A 122 8.55 18.89 0.40
CA ARG A 122 9.94 18.93 -0.11
C ARG A 122 10.66 17.57 -0.09
N ARG A 123 10.14 16.59 0.63
CA ARG A 123 10.77 15.28 0.86
C ARG A 123 10.12 14.16 0.07
N PHE A 124 8.87 14.33 -0.32
CA PHE A 124 8.14 13.33 -1.08
C PHE A 124 8.04 13.74 -2.55
N GLN A 125 8.51 12.86 -3.43
CA GLN A 125 8.23 12.93 -4.86
C GLN A 125 6.90 12.23 -5.14
N GLN A 126 5.97 12.95 -5.74
CA GLN A 126 4.67 12.41 -6.10
C GLN A 126 4.77 11.48 -7.31
N VAL A 127 4.18 10.30 -7.20
CA VAL A 127 4.00 9.33 -8.27
C VAL A 127 2.52 9.03 -8.41
N LEU A 128 1.91 9.51 -9.49
CA LEU A 128 0.49 9.29 -9.75
C LEU A 128 0.26 7.91 -10.36
N ILE A 129 -0.52 7.08 -9.69
CA ILE A 129 -1.00 5.80 -10.19
C ILE A 129 -2.41 6.01 -10.72
N LYS A 130 -2.57 5.90 -12.03
CA LYS A 130 -3.88 6.02 -12.67
C LYS A 130 -4.70 4.75 -12.45
N GLU A 131 -6.00 4.91 -12.44
CA GLU A 131 -6.93 3.80 -12.50
C GLU A 131 -6.76 3.06 -13.84
N PRO A 132 -6.64 1.72 -13.84
CA PRO A 132 -6.54 0.96 -15.08
C PRO A 132 -7.88 1.02 -15.84
N GLY A 133 -7.79 1.11 -17.16
CA GLY A 133 -8.95 1.00 -18.02
C GLY A 133 -9.52 -0.44 -18.08
N LEU A 134 -10.61 -0.62 -18.83
CA LEU A 134 -11.29 -1.91 -18.95
C LEU A 134 -10.37 -3.03 -19.47
N GLU A 135 -9.54 -2.76 -20.47
CA GLU A 135 -8.61 -3.74 -21.05
C GLU A 135 -7.52 -4.13 -20.07
N GLU A 136 -6.89 -3.15 -19.42
CA GLU A 136 -5.85 -3.37 -18.41
C GLU A 136 -6.41 -4.13 -17.21
N SER A 137 -7.61 -3.78 -16.76
CA SER A 137 -8.30 -4.48 -15.67
C SER A 137 -8.60 -5.93 -16.02
N THR A 138 -9.00 -6.21 -17.26
CA THR A 138 -9.21 -7.57 -17.75
C THR A 138 -7.90 -8.38 -17.71
N LEU A 139 -6.78 -7.76 -18.09
CA LEU A 139 -5.46 -8.42 -17.99
C LEU A 139 -5.05 -8.71 -16.55
N ILE A 140 -5.30 -7.77 -15.64
CA ILE A 140 -5.06 -7.96 -14.20
C ILE A 140 -5.88 -9.14 -13.67
N LEU A 141 -7.17 -9.19 -13.99
CA LEU A 141 -8.06 -10.29 -13.59
C LEU A 141 -7.60 -11.64 -14.13
N ARG A 142 -7.14 -11.69 -15.37
CA ARG A 142 -6.53 -12.92 -15.94
C ARG A 142 -5.31 -13.39 -15.16
N GLY A 143 -4.46 -12.47 -14.72
CA GLY A 143 -3.31 -12.77 -13.87
C GLY A 143 -3.68 -13.25 -12.47
N LEU A 144 -4.84 -12.86 -11.94
CA LEU A 144 -5.33 -13.27 -10.62
C LEU A 144 -6.19 -14.53 -10.66
N LYS A 145 -6.69 -14.93 -11.83
CA LYS A 145 -7.65 -16.01 -12.04
C LYS A 145 -7.27 -17.29 -11.30
N GLU A 146 -6.07 -17.82 -11.52
CA GLU A 146 -5.63 -19.09 -10.91
C GLU A 146 -5.65 -19.05 -9.37
N ARG A 147 -5.34 -17.90 -8.76
CA ARG A 147 -5.36 -17.74 -7.30
C ARG A 147 -6.78 -17.83 -6.76
N TYR A 148 -7.76 -17.23 -7.46
CA TYR A 148 -9.18 -17.30 -7.09
C TYR A 148 -9.78 -18.69 -7.35
N GLU A 149 -9.41 -19.35 -8.45
CA GLU A 149 -9.78 -20.74 -8.74
C GLU A 149 -9.32 -21.68 -7.62
N LEU A 150 -8.07 -21.54 -7.17
CA LEU A 150 -7.53 -22.33 -6.07
C LEU A 150 -8.20 -22.03 -4.73
N HIS A 151 -8.47 -20.76 -4.47
CA HIS A 151 -9.07 -20.34 -3.20
C HIS A 151 -10.52 -20.84 -3.04
N HIS A 152 -11.31 -20.70 -4.09
CA HIS A 152 -12.74 -21.10 -4.06
C HIS A 152 -13.00 -22.53 -4.49
N GLY A 153 -12.05 -23.18 -5.16
CA GLY A 153 -12.22 -24.53 -5.69
C GLY A 153 -13.17 -24.59 -6.89
N VAL A 154 -13.29 -23.52 -7.66
CA VAL A 154 -14.16 -23.38 -8.83
C VAL A 154 -13.35 -22.98 -10.05
N ALA A 155 -13.79 -23.39 -11.25
CA ALA A 155 -13.18 -22.94 -12.49
C ALA A 155 -13.75 -21.59 -12.93
N ILE A 156 -12.90 -20.65 -13.31
CA ILE A 156 -13.28 -19.32 -13.78
C ILE A 156 -12.99 -19.24 -15.29
N THR A 157 -13.99 -19.07 -16.12
CA THR A 157 -13.80 -18.95 -17.57
C THR A 157 -13.26 -17.59 -17.97
N ASP A 158 -12.59 -17.46 -19.11
CA ASP A 158 -12.17 -16.15 -19.63
C ASP A 158 -13.38 -15.24 -19.91
N GLY A 159 -14.51 -15.83 -20.34
CA GLY A 159 -15.76 -15.10 -20.48
C GLY A 159 -16.27 -14.49 -19.18
N ALA A 160 -16.12 -15.18 -18.05
CA ALA A 160 -16.47 -14.65 -16.74
C ALA A 160 -15.56 -13.48 -16.34
N VAL A 161 -14.26 -13.57 -16.60
CA VAL A 161 -13.28 -12.49 -16.36
C VAL A 161 -13.66 -11.24 -17.15
N VAL A 162 -13.93 -11.37 -18.44
CA VAL A 162 -14.35 -10.26 -19.32
C VAL A 162 -15.68 -9.68 -18.87
N ALA A 163 -16.65 -10.53 -18.50
CA ALA A 163 -17.95 -10.09 -18.01
C ALA A 163 -17.83 -9.31 -16.70
N ALA A 164 -17.03 -9.80 -15.75
CA ALA A 164 -16.79 -9.12 -14.47
C ALA A 164 -16.22 -7.70 -14.68
N ALA A 165 -15.20 -7.56 -15.53
CA ALA A 165 -14.63 -6.25 -15.83
C ALA A 165 -15.66 -5.30 -16.46
N ARG A 166 -16.44 -5.76 -17.44
CA ARG A 166 -17.48 -4.94 -18.11
C ARG A 166 -18.64 -4.58 -17.19
N LEU A 167 -19.10 -5.51 -16.37
CA LEU A 167 -20.21 -5.26 -15.45
C LEU A 167 -19.81 -4.31 -14.33
N ALA A 168 -18.59 -4.46 -13.81
CA ALA A 168 -18.05 -3.54 -12.81
C ALA A 168 -17.93 -2.12 -13.36
N ASP A 169 -17.31 -1.96 -14.53
CA ASP A 169 -17.17 -0.66 -15.20
C ASP A 169 -18.52 0.04 -15.44
N ARG A 170 -19.53 -0.74 -15.81
CA ARG A 170 -20.84 -0.19 -16.18
C ARG A 170 -21.76 0.09 -15.01
N TYR A 171 -21.73 -0.75 -13.97
CA TYR A 171 -22.76 -0.75 -12.92
C TYR A 171 -22.26 -0.42 -11.53
N ILE A 172 -20.95 -0.49 -11.26
CA ILE A 172 -20.38 -0.19 -9.96
C ILE A 172 -19.63 1.15 -10.03
N ALA A 173 -20.35 2.23 -9.77
CA ALA A 173 -19.82 3.59 -9.88
C ALA A 173 -19.10 4.09 -8.61
N ASP A 174 -19.31 3.44 -7.48
CA ASP A 174 -18.78 3.80 -6.16
C ASP A 174 -17.41 3.18 -5.87
N ARG A 175 -16.94 2.28 -6.73
CA ARG A 175 -15.64 1.62 -6.65
C ARG A 175 -14.90 1.64 -7.97
N CYS A 176 -13.58 1.73 -7.89
CA CYS A 176 -12.69 1.78 -9.05
C CYS A 176 -12.32 0.39 -9.55
N LEU A 177 -12.04 0.28 -10.85
CA LEU A 177 -11.35 -0.87 -11.44
C LEU A 177 -9.88 -0.91 -10.94
N PRO A 178 -9.28 -2.10 -10.74
CA PRO A 178 -9.84 -3.44 -10.96
C PRO A 178 -10.61 -3.99 -9.74
N ASP A 179 -10.60 -3.31 -8.60
CA ASP A 179 -11.10 -3.83 -7.31
C ASP A 179 -12.57 -4.22 -7.39
N SER A 180 -13.41 -3.39 -8.02
CA SER A 180 -14.82 -3.68 -8.23
C SER A 180 -15.08 -4.95 -9.05
N ALA A 181 -14.24 -5.22 -10.04
CA ALA A 181 -14.33 -6.43 -10.86
C ALA A 181 -13.77 -7.68 -10.12
N ILE A 182 -12.76 -7.49 -9.30
CA ILE A 182 -12.24 -8.55 -8.41
C ILE A 182 -13.33 -8.98 -7.43
N ASP A 183 -14.00 -8.03 -6.78
CA ASP A 183 -15.09 -8.31 -5.85
C ASP A 183 -16.22 -9.10 -6.51
N LEU A 184 -16.59 -8.78 -7.78
CA LEU A 184 -17.59 -9.55 -8.52
C LEU A 184 -17.17 -11.01 -8.75
N ILE A 185 -15.91 -11.26 -9.06
CA ILE A 185 -15.41 -12.63 -9.26
C ILE A 185 -15.40 -13.36 -7.92
N ASP A 186 -14.93 -12.73 -6.87
CA ASP A 186 -14.83 -13.30 -5.53
C ASP A 186 -16.21 -13.71 -5.00
N GLU A 187 -17.18 -12.81 -5.10
CA GLU A 187 -18.56 -13.05 -4.67
C GLU A 187 -19.23 -14.16 -5.48
N ALA A 188 -19.13 -14.11 -6.81
CA ALA A 188 -19.71 -15.15 -7.68
C ALA A 188 -19.08 -16.53 -7.42
N ALA A 189 -17.77 -16.59 -7.22
CA ALA A 189 -17.09 -17.84 -6.91
C ALA A 189 -17.47 -18.38 -5.52
N ALA A 190 -17.66 -17.50 -4.53
CA ALA A 190 -18.12 -17.87 -3.21
C ALA A 190 -19.56 -18.43 -3.24
N GLN A 191 -20.46 -17.82 -4.01
CA GLN A 191 -21.83 -18.32 -4.18
C GLN A 191 -21.89 -19.70 -4.82
N LEU A 192 -21.12 -19.92 -5.91
CA LEU A 192 -21.05 -21.24 -6.56
C LEU A 192 -20.50 -22.35 -5.67
N ARG A 193 -19.67 -22.01 -4.71
CA ARG A 193 -19.13 -22.98 -3.73
C ARG A 193 -20.19 -23.42 -2.70
N MET A 194 -21.20 -22.60 -2.44
CA MET A 194 -22.26 -22.87 -1.47
C MET A 194 -23.42 -23.68 -2.05
N GLU A 195 -23.54 -23.75 -3.39
CA GLU A 195 -24.49 -24.58 -4.11
C GLU A 195 -23.99 -26.03 -4.26
#